data_3a710ef7778c21625a846eac68d11c53
#
_entry.id   3a710ef7778c21625a846eac68d11c53
#
_cell.length_a   1.000
_cell.length_b   1.000
_cell.length_c   1.000
_cell.angle_alpha   90.00
_cell.angle_beta   90.00
_cell.angle_gamma   90.00
#
_symmetry.space_group_name_H-M   'P 1'
#
loop_
_entity.id
_entity.type
_entity.pdbx_description
1 polymer ?
#
loop_
_entity_poly.entity_id
_entity_poly.type
_entity_poly.pdbx_seq_one_letter_code
_entity_poly.pdbx_strand_id
1 'polypeptide(L)'
;DAHAQELSRLLERVRRAARVAVRLRPAGYDAEVVYMLAMLQNLGRLVVQYHFADDAQQIRRLMQPAAAQPGAPEEPGMSEQAAAFAVLGVDIESIGVAVLRLWGLDDGVVQMARRLGPTASPRVGDSDIESLRATASCANDAVDSLSGSPGRTLHALQQIVQRYARALGIGLRDLQDALQVSTSTGSLSRLLEESRPSRPTETPADPRVTS
;
A
#
# COMPACT_ATOMS: atom_id res chain seq x y z
N ASP A 1 17.88 -1.67 -19.89
CA ASP A 1 18.51 -2.19 -18.69
C ASP A 1 17.43 -2.86 -17.80
N ALA A 2 17.62 -4.16 -17.50
CA ALA A 2 16.63 -4.96 -16.77
C ALA A 2 16.36 -4.38 -15.36
N HIS A 3 17.38 -3.86 -14.68
CA HIS A 3 17.23 -3.26 -13.35
C HIS A 3 16.36 -2.00 -13.38
N ALA A 4 16.52 -1.14 -14.36
CA ALA A 4 15.70 0.06 -14.51
C ALA A 4 14.22 -0.31 -14.79
N GLN A 5 13.98 -1.37 -15.57
CA GLN A 5 12.63 -1.87 -15.83
C GLN A 5 11.97 -2.41 -14.56
N GLU A 6 12.71 -3.20 -13.74
CA GLU A 6 12.19 -3.72 -12.49
C GLU A 6 11.90 -2.60 -11.48
N LEU A 7 12.78 -1.61 -11.38
CA LEU A 7 12.54 -0.43 -10.54
C LEU A 7 11.30 0.35 -11.02
N SER A 8 11.14 0.53 -12.34
CA SER A 8 9.97 1.20 -12.90
C SER A 8 8.68 0.43 -12.59
N ARG A 9 8.67 -0.90 -12.73
CA ARG A 9 7.52 -1.75 -12.37
C ARG A 9 7.19 -1.64 -10.88
N LEU A 10 8.20 -1.65 -10.02
CA LEU A 10 8.00 -1.48 -8.58
C LEU A 10 7.41 -0.10 -8.26
N LEU A 11 7.94 0.98 -8.86
CA LEU A 11 7.42 2.33 -8.68
C LEU A 11 5.96 2.45 -9.14
N GLU A 12 5.60 1.88 -10.28
CA GLU A 12 4.21 1.90 -10.75
C GLU A 12 3.28 1.12 -9.79
N ARG A 13 3.72 -0.03 -9.28
CA ARG A 13 2.97 -0.79 -8.26
C ARG A 13 2.78 0.02 -6.97
N VAL A 14 3.84 0.66 -6.49
CA VAL A 14 3.79 1.51 -5.29
C VAL A 14 2.86 2.71 -5.48
N ARG A 15 2.94 3.39 -6.61
CA ARG A 15 2.03 4.49 -6.96
C ARG A 15 0.58 4.03 -7.07
N ARG A 16 0.34 2.86 -7.64
CA ARG A 16 -0.99 2.26 -7.70
C ARG A 16 -1.54 2.00 -6.31
N ALA A 17 -0.75 1.42 -5.42
CA ALA A 17 -1.15 1.20 -4.03
C ALA A 17 -1.48 2.51 -3.31
N ALA A 18 -0.69 3.56 -3.54
CA ALA A 18 -0.96 4.88 -2.97
C ALA A 18 -2.30 5.47 -3.47
N ARG A 19 -2.63 5.31 -4.76
CA ARG A 19 -3.94 5.72 -5.30
C ARG A 19 -5.09 4.89 -4.71
N VAL A 20 -4.91 3.60 -4.54
CA VAL A 20 -5.89 2.73 -3.86
C VAL A 20 -6.10 3.17 -2.42
N ALA A 21 -5.04 3.49 -1.68
CA ALA A 21 -5.13 3.97 -0.31
C ALA A 21 -5.96 5.27 -0.21
N VAL A 22 -5.79 6.20 -1.14
CA VAL A 22 -6.60 7.42 -1.21
C VAL A 22 -8.09 7.11 -1.35
N ARG A 23 -8.44 6.11 -2.15
CA ARG A 23 -9.84 5.69 -2.34
C ARG A 23 -10.43 4.97 -1.13
N LEU A 24 -9.62 4.17 -0.44
CA LEU A 24 -10.08 3.37 0.71
C LEU A 24 -10.07 4.13 2.03
N ARG A 25 -9.48 5.33 2.09
CA ARG A 25 -9.36 6.07 3.35
C ARG A 25 -10.72 6.37 3.95
N PRO A 26 -10.85 6.25 5.27
CA PRO A 26 -12.06 6.70 5.97
C PRO A 26 -12.26 8.22 5.80
N ALA A 27 -13.51 8.67 5.94
CA ALA A 27 -13.85 10.09 5.88
C ALA A 27 -13.09 10.89 6.95
N GLY A 28 -12.64 12.09 6.57
CA GLY A 28 -11.92 13.01 7.46
C GLY A 28 -10.40 12.89 7.43
N TYR A 29 -9.83 11.83 6.82
CA TYR A 29 -8.39 11.72 6.67
C TYR A 29 -7.90 12.40 5.39
N ASP A 30 -6.73 13.05 5.48
CA ASP A 30 -6.09 13.73 4.36
C ASP A 30 -5.60 12.74 3.30
N ALA A 31 -5.93 13.01 2.04
CA ALA A 31 -5.59 12.14 0.91
C ALA A 31 -4.07 12.10 0.64
N GLU A 32 -3.37 13.22 0.82
CA GLU A 32 -1.92 13.31 0.58
C GLU A 32 -1.16 12.51 1.65
N VAL A 33 -1.60 12.59 2.90
CA VAL A 33 -1.01 11.83 4.01
C VAL A 33 -1.15 10.33 3.75
N VAL A 34 -2.35 9.86 3.40
CA VAL A 34 -2.60 8.45 3.11
C VAL A 34 -1.80 7.98 1.90
N TYR A 35 -1.71 8.81 0.86
CA TYR A 35 -0.90 8.53 -0.33
C TYR A 35 0.57 8.33 0.05
N MET A 36 1.14 9.29 0.79
CA MET A 36 2.54 9.21 1.24
C MET A 36 2.80 7.99 2.11
N LEU A 37 1.91 7.68 3.05
CA LEU A 37 2.09 6.52 3.93
C LEU A 37 2.12 5.21 3.15
N ALA A 38 1.24 5.05 2.16
CA ALA A 38 1.25 3.86 1.29
C ALA A 38 2.58 3.72 0.52
N MET A 39 3.17 4.83 0.09
CA MET A 39 4.49 4.84 -0.54
C MET A 39 5.59 4.49 0.48
N LEU A 40 5.58 5.12 1.66
CA LEU A 40 6.59 4.90 2.70
C LEU A 40 6.61 3.46 3.21
N GLN A 41 5.49 2.76 3.22
CA GLN A 41 5.42 1.33 3.54
C GLN A 41 6.17 0.44 2.53
N ASN A 42 6.56 0.97 1.38
CA ASN A 42 7.38 0.28 0.38
C ASN A 42 8.81 0.81 0.29
N LEU A 43 9.20 1.72 1.18
CA LEU A 43 10.51 2.37 1.12
C LEU A 43 11.66 1.34 1.15
N GLY A 44 11.58 0.34 2.01
CA GLY A 44 12.57 -0.72 2.07
C GLY A 44 12.71 -1.48 0.75
N ARG A 45 11.60 -1.82 0.09
CA ARG A 45 11.60 -2.47 -1.23
C ARG A 45 12.25 -1.59 -2.30
N LEU A 46 11.97 -0.28 -2.29
CA LEU A 46 12.54 0.67 -3.23
C LEU A 46 14.05 0.82 -3.02
N VAL A 47 14.49 0.90 -1.77
CA VAL A 47 15.91 0.99 -1.41
C VAL A 47 16.66 -0.27 -1.85
N VAL A 48 16.12 -1.45 -1.55
CA VAL A 48 16.74 -2.73 -1.95
C VAL A 48 16.78 -2.86 -3.48
N GLN A 49 15.71 -2.54 -4.19
CA GLN A 49 15.68 -2.62 -5.65
C GLN A 49 16.66 -1.63 -6.30
N TYR A 50 16.83 -0.45 -5.73
CA TYR A 50 17.69 0.59 -6.29
C TYR A 50 19.18 0.35 -6.00
N HIS A 51 19.52 0.01 -4.75
CA HIS A 51 20.92 -0.12 -4.32
C HIS A 51 21.47 -1.54 -4.37
N PHE A 52 20.60 -2.56 -4.27
CA PHE A 52 20.96 -3.97 -4.15
C PHE A 52 20.17 -4.82 -5.18
N ALA A 53 20.26 -4.43 -6.45
CA ALA A 53 19.43 -4.99 -7.51
C ALA A 53 19.62 -6.50 -7.71
N ASP A 54 20.83 -7.03 -7.52
CA ASP A 54 21.13 -8.45 -7.61
C ASP A 54 20.52 -9.24 -6.44
N ASP A 55 20.62 -8.68 -5.22
CA ASP A 55 19.98 -9.25 -4.03
C ASP A 55 18.45 -9.21 -4.17
N ALA A 56 17.89 -8.11 -4.68
CA ALA A 56 16.46 -8.01 -4.99
C ALA A 56 16.02 -9.10 -5.99
N GLN A 57 16.84 -9.39 -6.99
CA GLN A 57 16.57 -10.48 -7.93
C GLN A 57 16.63 -11.86 -7.26
N GLN A 58 17.59 -12.07 -6.38
CA GLN A 58 17.71 -13.31 -5.64
C GLN A 58 16.54 -13.54 -4.68
N ILE A 59 16.10 -12.50 -3.96
CA ILE A 59 14.89 -12.51 -3.13
C ILE A 59 13.69 -12.95 -3.97
N ARG A 60 13.45 -12.31 -5.14
CA ARG A 60 12.34 -12.68 -6.02
C ARG A 60 12.39 -14.13 -6.49
N ARG A 61 13.59 -14.68 -6.75
CA ARG A 61 13.75 -16.10 -7.13
C ARG A 61 13.34 -17.02 -6.00
N LEU A 62 13.72 -16.70 -4.76
CA LEU A 62 13.34 -17.50 -3.58
C LEU A 62 11.84 -17.44 -3.28
N MET A 63 11.17 -16.36 -3.66
CA MET A 63 9.72 -16.20 -3.52
C MET A 63 8.91 -16.95 -4.60
N GLN A 64 9.55 -17.37 -5.69
CA GLN A 64 8.85 -18.13 -6.72
C GLN A 64 8.60 -19.56 -6.26
N PRO A 65 7.41 -20.13 -6.54
CA PRO A 65 7.17 -21.54 -6.31
C PRO A 65 8.20 -22.39 -7.03
N ALA A 66 8.63 -23.48 -6.40
CA ALA A 66 9.47 -24.46 -7.07
C ALA A 66 8.71 -25.05 -8.27
N ALA A 67 9.41 -25.29 -9.37
CA ALA A 67 8.82 -25.92 -10.54
C ALA A 67 8.17 -27.24 -10.14
N ALA A 68 6.85 -27.36 -10.37
CA ALA A 68 6.11 -28.57 -10.05
C ALA A 68 6.71 -29.76 -10.81
N GLN A 69 7.11 -30.78 -10.07
CA GLN A 69 7.43 -32.08 -10.67
C GLN A 69 6.10 -32.73 -11.09
N PRO A 70 6.07 -33.46 -12.23
CA PRO A 70 4.85 -34.16 -12.64
C PRO A 70 4.29 -35.04 -11.52
N GLY A 71 3.10 -34.71 -11.00
CA GLY A 71 2.42 -35.46 -9.95
C GLY A 71 2.72 -35.03 -8.50
N ALA A 72 3.55 -34.03 -8.27
CA ALA A 72 3.76 -33.44 -6.95
C ALA A 72 2.98 -32.12 -6.80
N PRO A 73 2.45 -31.78 -5.61
CA PRO A 73 1.86 -30.48 -5.37
C PRO A 73 2.94 -29.38 -5.51
N GLU A 74 2.53 -28.24 -6.06
CA GLU A 74 3.39 -27.05 -6.19
C GLU A 74 3.82 -26.59 -4.79
N GLU A 75 5.11 -26.62 -4.49
CA GLU A 75 5.62 -26.09 -3.23
C GLU A 75 5.62 -24.55 -3.29
N PRO A 76 4.99 -23.87 -2.33
CA PRO A 76 4.99 -22.42 -2.30
C PRO A 76 6.41 -21.89 -2.10
N GLY A 77 6.76 -20.80 -2.79
CA GLY A 77 8.01 -20.09 -2.55
C GLY A 77 8.09 -19.51 -1.14
N MET A 78 9.26 -19.00 -0.78
CA MET A 78 9.45 -18.32 0.50
C MET A 78 8.59 -17.05 0.61
N SER A 79 8.20 -16.67 1.83
CA SER A 79 7.69 -15.34 2.06
C SER A 79 8.77 -14.29 1.77
N GLU A 80 8.36 -13.06 1.40
CA GLU A 80 9.32 -11.96 1.16
C GLU A 80 10.23 -11.73 2.37
N GLN A 81 9.68 -11.77 3.57
CA GLN A 81 10.44 -11.61 4.81
C GLN A 81 11.51 -12.69 4.97
N ALA A 82 11.14 -13.95 4.77
CA ALA A 82 12.08 -15.06 4.89
C ALA A 82 13.16 -15.02 3.80
N ALA A 83 12.79 -14.71 2.56
CA ALA A 83 13.71 -14.57 1.44
C ALA A 83 14.69 -13.40 1.64
N ALA A 84 14.19 -12.25 2.08
CA ALA A 84 15.03 -11.10 2.38
C ALA A 84 16.01 -11.39 3.53
N PHE A 85 15.55 -12.02 4.58
CA PHE A 85 16.41 -12.40 5.69
C PHE A 85 17.50 -13.40 5.25
N ALA A 86 17.17 -14.36 4.39
CA ALA A 86 18.13 -15.31 3.84
C ALA A 86 19.22 -14.66 2.97
N VAL A 87 18.88 -13.61 2.21
CA VAL A 87 19.79 -12.94 1.28
C VAL A 87 20.55 -11.78 1.93
N LEU A 88 19.84 -10.93 2.68
CA LEU A 88 20.36 -9.70 3.24
C LEU A 88 20.74 -9.79 4.73
N GLY A 89 20.30 -10.84 5.42
CA GLY A 89 20.44 -10.97 6.87
C GLY A 89 19.51 -10.04 7.68
N VAL A 90 18.60 -9.33 7.00
CA VAL A 90 17.64 -8.39 7.58
C VAL A 90 16.37 -8.40 6.74
N ASP A 91 15.21 -8.13 7.36
CA ASP A 91 13.97 -7.97 6.62
C ASP A 91 13.89 -6.58 5.94
N ILE A 92 13.12 -6.53 4.84
CA ILE A 92 13.00 -5.32 4.01
C ILE A 92 12.34 -4.16 4.78
N GLU A 93 11.39 -4.45 5.66
CA GLU A 93 10.72 -3.42 6.46
C GLU A 93 11.71 -2.71 7.40
N SER A 94 12.60 -3.46 8.04
CA SER A 94 13.65 -2.91 8.92
C SER A 94 14.57 -1.96 8.18
N ILE A 95 14.89 -2.22 6.90
CA ILE A 95 15.66 -1.29 6.05
C ILE A 95 14.88 0.02 5.86
N GLY A 96 13.61 -0.05 5.51
CA GLY A 96 12.76 1.13 5.34
C GLY A 96 12.67 1.97 6.62
N VAL A 97 12.45 1.31 7.76
CA VAL A 97 12.40 1.96 9.07
C VAL A 97 13.73 2.64 9.42
N ALA A 98 14.85 2.01 9.15
CA ALA A 98 16.16 2.59 9.39
C ALA A 98 16.37 3.88 8.57
N VAL A 99 15.93 3.89 7.31
CA VAL A 99 16.00 5.08 6.45
C VAL A 99 15.10 6.20 6.97
N LEU A 100 13.86 5.90 7.38
CA LEU A 100 12.94 6.90 7.94
C LEU A 100 13.51 7.55 9.20
N ARG A 101 14.12 6.76 10.08
CA ARG A 101 14.79 7.27 11.27
C ARG A 101 16.01 8.12 10.94
N LEU A 102 16.80 7.70 9.95
CA LEU A 102 17.94 8.47 9.46
C LEU A 102 17.50 9.84 8.91
N TRP A 103 16.33 9.91 8.29
CA TRP A 103 15.74 11.17 7.82
C TRP A 103 15.13 12.02 8.94
N GLY A 104 15.12 11.54 10.18
CA GLY A 104 14.62 12.27 11.33
C GLY A 104 13.10 12.32 11.46
N LEU A 105 12.38 11.37 10.83
CA LEU A 105 10.95 11.27 11.00
C LEU A 105 10.62 10.81 12.44
N ASP A 106 9.52 11.34 12.99
CA ASP A 106 9.06 10.98 14.31
C ASP A 106 8.55 9.53 14.40
N ASP A 107 8.51 8.98 15.61
CA ASP A 107 8.12 7.60 15.85
C ASP A 107 6.68 7.28 15.38
N GLY A 108 5.77 8.26 15.40
CA GLY A 108 4.41 8.09 14.90
C GLY A 108 4.39 7.82 13.40
N VAL A 109 5.13 8.60 12.61
CA VAL A 109 5.29 8.37 11.16
C VAL A 109 5.97 7.04 10.89
N VAL A 110 7.05 6.72 11.62
CA VAL A 110 7.75 5.44 11.49
C VAL A 110 6.82 4.27 11.76
N GLN A 111 5.94 4.38 12.78
CA GLN A 111 4.96 3.35 13.10
C GLN A 111 3.92 3.19 11.98
N MET A 112 3.39 4.28 11.42
CA MET A 112 2.44 4.25 10.31
C MET A 112 3.05 3.69 9.02
N ALA A 113 4.35 3.90 8.80
CA ALA A 113 5.09 3.37 7.66
C ALA A 113 5.41 1.87 7.77
N ARG A 114 5.18 1.24 8.92
CA ARG A 114 5.28 -0.21 9.07
C ARG A 114 4.00 -0.88 8.57
N ARG A 115 4.12 -1.82 7.65
CA ARG A 115 2.98 -2.65 7.22
C ARG A 115 2.44 -3.49 8.39
N LEU A 116 1.14 -3.73 8.37
CA LEU A 116 0.57 -4.74 9.25
C LEU A 116 1.02 -6.11 8.79
N GLY A 117 1.58 -6.90 9.70
CA GLY A 117 1.98 -8.27 9.42
C GLY A 117 0.81 -9.12 8.92
N PRO A 118 1.05 -10.22 8.18
CA PRO A 118 -0.01 -10.98 7.49
C PRO A 118 -1.08 -11.57 8.43
N THR A 119 -0.74 -11.83 9.68
CA THR A 119 -1.66 -12.36 10.70
C THR A 119 -2.26 -11.28 11.61
N ALA A 120 -1.75 -10.04 11.55
CA ALA A 120 -2.25 -8.95 12.38
C ALA A 120 -3.56 -8.41 11.81
N SER A 121 -4.59 -8.32 12.63
CA SER A 121 -5.82 -7.61 12.31
C SER A 121 -5.77 -6.19 12.86
N PRO A 122 -6.13 -5.17 12.09
CA PRO A 122 -6.16 -3.80 12.57
C PRO A 122 -7.23 -3.66 13.68
N ARG A 123 -6.91 -2.88 14.70
CA ARG A 123 -7.85 -2.58 15.78
C ARG A 123 -8.83 -1.51 15.35
N VAL A 124 -10.08 -1.67 15.72
CA VAL A 124 -11.13 -0.70 15.38
C VAL A 124 -11.08 0.46 16.36
N GLY A 125 -10.90 1.69 15.83
CA GLY A 125 -11.15 2.91 16.62
C GLY A 125 -10.09 3.31 17.63
N ASP A 126 -8.94 2.63 17.70
CA ASP A 126 -7.97 2.89 18.78
C ASP A 126 -7.17 4.19 18.58
N SER A 127 -6.87 4.59 17.34
CA SER A 127 -6.19 5.85 17.04
C SER A 127 -6.16 6.17 15.55
N ASP A 128 -5.89 7.44 15.21
CA ASP A 128 -5.65 7.89 13.84
C ASP A 128 -4.44 7.18 13.21
N ILE A 129 -3.40 6.92 14.00
CA ILE A 129 -2.20 6.20 13.58
C ILE A 129 -2.55 4.80 13.07
N GLU A 130 -3.35 4.05 13.81
CA GLU A 130 -3.77 2.70 13.42
C GLU A 130 -4.69 2.70 12.19
N SER A 131 -5.60 3.68 12.09
CA SER A 131 -6.49 3.81 10.94
C SER A 131 -5.72 4.15 9.66
N LEU A 132 -4.78 5.08 9.74
CA LEU A 132 -3.91 5.46 8.62
C LEU A 132 -2.98 4.31 8.21
N ARG A 133 -2.38 3.64 9.19
CA ARG A 133 -1.56 2.45 8.96
C ARG A 133 -2.34 1.32 8.30
N ALA A 134 -3.56 1.05 8.78
CA ALA A 134 -4.44 0.02 8.24
C ALA A 134 -4.84 0.34 6.78
N THR A 135 -5.19 1.59 6.48
CA THR A 135 -5.55 2.02 5.13
C THR A 135 -4.40 1.80 4.14
N ALA A 136 -3.21 2.25 4.49
CA ALA A 136 -2.01 2.07 3.67
C ALA A 136 -1.66 0.58 3.48
N SER A 137 -1.73 -0.21 4.55
CA SER A 137 -1.44 -1.65 4.51
C SER A 137 -2.46 -2.41 3.67
N CYS A 138 -3.76 -2.12 3.80
CA CYS A 138 -4.82 -2.72 2.99
C CYS A 138 -4.60 -2.46 1.49
N ALA A 139 -4.28 -1.23 1.12
CA ALA A 139 -4.04 -0.86 -0.26
C ALA A 139 -2.81 -1.58 -0.85
N ASN A 140 -1.73 -1.67 -0.09
CA ASN A 140 -0.53 -2.38 -0.48
C ASN A 140 -0.78 -3.88 -0.64
N ASP A 141 -1.47 -4.51 0.31
CA ASP A 141 -1.82 -5.94 0.26
C ASP A 141 -2.71 -6.23 -0.97
N ALA A 142 -3.69 -5.36 -1.25
CA ALA A 142 -4.57 -5.51 -2.41
C ALA A 142 -3.82 -5.44 -3.74
N VAL A 143 -2.92 -4.49 -3.90
CA VAL A 143 -2.12 -4.36 -5.13
C VAL A 143 -1.11 -5.51 -5.26
N ASP A 144 -0.49 -5.95 -4.18
CA ASP A 144 0.43 -7.10 -4.21
C ASP A 144 -0.30 -8.39 -4.61
N SER A 145 -1.57 -8.56 -4.24
CA SER A 145 -2.39 -9.71 -4.62
C SER A 145 -2.64 -9.85 -6.13
N LEU A 146 -2.50 -8.76 -6.88
CA LEU A 146 -2.74 -8.76 -8.34
C LEU A 146 -1.66 -9.51 -9.14
N SER A 147 -0.56 -9.86 -8.52
CA SER A 147 0.53 -10.63 -9.15
C SER A 147 0.20 -12.13 -9.33
N GLY A 148 -0.91 -12.59 -8.76
CA GLY A 148 -1.36 -13.98 -8.83
C GLY A 148 -2.24 -14.28 -10.06
N SER A 149 -2.61 -15.57 -10.22
CA SER A 149 -3.65 -15.95 -11.18
C SER A 149 -5.01 -15.38 -10.75
N PRO A 150 -5.98 -15.19 -11.69
CA PRO A 150 -7.28 -14.58 -11.36
C PRO A 150 -8.03 -15.21 -10.19
N GLY A 151 -8.02 -16.54 -10.08
CA GLY A 151 -8.67 -17.25 -8.96
C GLY A 151 -7.95 -17.00 -7.62
N ARG A 152 -6.63 -17.00 -7.61
CA ARG A 152 -5.83 -16.67 -6.41
C ARG A 152 -6.03 -15.21 -6.00
N THR A 153 -6.10 -14.31 -6.97
CA THR A 153 -6.34 -12.87 -6.74
C THR A 153 -7.68 -12.65 -6.04
N LEU A 154 -8.76 -13.25 -6.55
CA LEU A 154 -10.09 -13.11 -5.93
C LEU A 154 -10.10 -13.64 -4.48
N HIS A 155 -9.52 -14.80 -4.26
CA HIS A 155 -9.42 -15.38 -2.90
C HIS A 155 -8.61 -14.47 -1.97
N ALA A 156 -7.47 -13.94 -2.44
CA ALA A 156 -6.65 -13.01 -1.67
C ALA A 156 -7.40 -11.71 -1.33
N LEU A 157 -8.16 -11.14 -2.28
CA LEU A 157 -8.99 -9.95 -2.04
C LEU A 157 -10.08 -10.23 -1.00
N GLN A 158 -10.70 -11.40 -1.02
CA GLN A 158 -11.68 -11.80 0.00
C GLN A 158 -11.03 -11.88 1.40
N GLN A 159 -9.84 -12.46 1.52
CA GLN A 159 -9.11 -12.50 2.78
C GLN A 159 -8.71 -11.10 3.27
N ILE A 160 -8.30 -10.21 2.37
CA ILE A 160 -7.99 -8.82 2.69
C ILE A 160 -9.24 -8.11 3.22
N VAL A 161 -10.39 -8.27 2.57
CA VAL A 161 -11.66 -7.71 3.06
C VAL A 161 -11.98 -8.24 4.45
N GLN A 162 -11.92 -9.54 4.68
CA GLN A 162 -12.18 -10.12 6.00
C GLN A 162 -11.30 -9.51 7.09
N ARG A 163 -10.04 -9.21 6.75
CA ARG A 163 -9.07 -8.66 7.67
C ARG A 163 -9.30 -7.18 7.99
N TYR A 164 -9.65 -6.38 7.00
CA TYR A 164 -9.71 -4.92 7.11
C TYR A 164 -11.14 -4.35 7.22
N ALA A 165 -12.18 -5.11 6.88
CA ALA A 165 -13.56 -4.63 6.78
C ALA A 165 -14.04 -3.92 8.06
N ARG A 166 -13.76 -4.49 9.22
CA ARG A 166 -14.20 -3.93 10.50
C ARG A 166 -13.51 -2.61 10.86
N ALA A 167 -12.22 -2.48 10.49
CA ALA A 167 -11.43 -1.30 10.81
C ALA A 167 -11.68 -0.14 9.83
N LEU A 168 -11.91 -0.46 8.56
CA LEU A 168 -12.02 0.54 7.50
C LEU A 168 -13.44 0.72 6.96
N GLY A 169 -14.39 -0.13 7.35
CA GLY A 169 -15.76 -0.09 6.85
C GLY A 169 -15.87 -0.42 5.35
N ILE A 170 -14.97 -1.24 4.81
CA ILE A 170 -14.91 -1.56 3.38
C ILE A 170 -15.44 -2.96 3.08
N GLY A 171 -16.04 -3.12 1.88
CA GLY A 171 -16.41 -4.39 1.31
C GLY A 171 -15.58 -4.77 0.08
N LEU A 172 -15.86 -5.95 -0.48
CA LEU A 172 -15.15 -6.42 -1.67
C LEU A 172 -15.35 -5.49 -2.87
N ARG A 173 -16.54 -4.90 -3.02
CA ARG A 173 -16.81 -3.93 -4.09
C ARG A 173 -15.95 -2.69 -3.96
N ASP A 174 -15.87 -2.11 -2.77
CA ASP A 174 -15.06 -0.91 -2.54
C ASP A 174 -13.60 -1.15 -2.92
N LEU A 175 -13.08 -2.32 -2.55
CA LEU A 175 -11.72 -2.72 -2.88
C LEU A 175 -11.51 -2.92 -4.39
N GLN A 176 -12.46 -3.59 -5.06
CA GLN A 176 -12.42 -3.80 -6.51
C GLN A 176 -12.51 -2.47 -7.28
N ASP A 177 -13.43 -1.60 -6.90
CA ASP A 177 -13.62 -0.28 -7.51
C ASP A 177 -12.35 0.58 -7.34
N ALA A 178 -11.75 0.59 -6.14
CA ALA A 178 -10.49 1.29 -5.89
C ALA A 178 -9.36 0.76 -6.78
N LEU A 179 -9.26 -0.55 -6.97
CA LEU A 179 -8.26 -1.18 -7.84
C LEU A 179 -8.48 -0.86 -9.32
N GLN A 180 -9.72 -0.81 -9.80
CA GLN A 180 -10.05 -0.46 -11.19
C GLN A 180 -9.71 1.00 -11.50
N VAL A 181 -10.16 1.93 -10.66
CA VAL A 181 -9.88 3.36 -10.83
C VAL A 181 -8.39 3.67 -10.78
N SER A 182 -7.63 2.91 -10.00
CA SER A 182 -6.18 3.09 -9.86
C SER A 182 -5.38 2.76 -11.13
N THR A 183 -5.96 2.03 -12.09
CA THR A 183 -5.34 1.72 -13.39
C THR A 183 -5.57 2.82 -14.43
N SER A 184 -6.65 3.58 -14.30
CA SER A 184 -6.91 4.72 -15.17
C SER A 184 -5.85 5.78 -14.88
N THR A 185 -5.22 6.31 -15.92
CA THR A 185 -4.18 7.37 -15.84
C THR A 185 -4.80 8.71 -15.41
N GLY A 186 -5.74 8.69 -14.47
CA GLY A 186 -6.28 9.86 -13.82
C GLY A 186 -5.18 10.48 -12.97
N SER A 187 -4.78 11.71 -13.32
CA SER A 187 -3.81 12.50 -12.59
C SER A 187 -4.11 12.43 -11.09
N LEU A 188 -3.08 12.21 -10.25
CA LEU A 188 -3.18 12.35 -8.79
C LEU A 188 -3.92 13.64 -8.40
N SER A 189 -3.69 14.72 -9.16
CA SER A 189 -4.40 16.00 -9.03
C SER A 189 -5.92 15.86 -9.05
N ARG A 190 -6.49 15.01 -9.93
CA ARG A 190 -7.94 14.79 -10.00
C ARG A 190 -8.47 14.04 -8.78
N LEU A 191 -7.72 13.03 -8.28
CA LEU A 191 -8.09 12.30 -7.06
C LEU A 191 -8.02 13.20 -5.81
N LEU A 192 -7.04 14.09 -5.75
CA LEU A 192 -6.88 15.05 -4.67
C LEU A 192 -7.93 16.16 -4.73
N GLU A 193 -8.30 16.64 -5.93
CA GLU A 193 -9.37 17.62 -6.13
C GLU A 193 -10.75 17.06 -5.75
N GLU A 194 -11.08 15.85 -6.16
CA GLU A 194 -12.32 15.17 -5.77
C GLU A 194 -12.39 14.93 -4.24
N SER A 195 -11.26 14.95 -3.57
CA SER A 195 -11.13 14.68 -2.13
C SER A 195 -11.16 15.94 -1.27
N ARG A 196 -11.07 17.14 -1.86
CA ARG A 196 -11.20 18.40 -1.11
C ARG A 196 -12.63 18.57 -0.64
N PRO A 197 -12.86 18.81 0.67
CA PRO A 197 -14.18 19.19 1.15
C PRO A 197 -14.60 20.48 0.41
N SER A 198 -15.81 20.48 -0.14
CA SER A 198 -16.39 21.66 -0.80
C SER A 198 -16.30 22.84 0.16
N ARG A 199 -15.54 23.84 -0.22
CA ARG A 199 -15.47 25.11 0.52
C ARG A 199 -16.90 25.65 0.66
N PRO A 200 -17.36 26.01 1.86
CA PRO A 200 -18.67 26.64 1.98
C PRO A 200 -18.68 27.86 1.06
N THR A 201 -19.63 27.91 0.15
CA THR A 201 -19.90 29.10 -0.64
C THR A 201 -20.26 30.21 0.33
N GLU A 202 -19.35 31.17 0.51
CA GLU A 202 -19.69 32.44 1.15
C GLU A 202 -20.86 33.06 0.36
N THR A 203 -22.03 33.10 0.96
CA THR A 203 -23.17 33.82 0.47
C THR A 203 -22.76 35.29 0.39
N PRO A 204 -22.87 35.96 -0.78
CA PRO A 204 -22.60 37.39 -0.86
C PRO A 204 -23.56 38.12 0.06
N ALA A 205 -23.00 38.90 1.00
CA ALA A 205 -23.79 39.79 1.84
C ALA A 205 -24.58 40.72 0.95
N ASP A 206 -25.90 40.72 1.11
CA ASP A 206 -26.84 41.64 0.44
C ASP A 206 -26.57 43.09 0.89
N PRO A 207 -26.23 44.03 0.02
CA PRO A 207 -25.89 45.40 0.39
C PRO A 207 -27.11 46.31 0.54
N ARG A 208 -28.29 45.82 0.90
CA ARG A 208 -29.50 46.60 1.06
C ARG A 208 -30.05 46.56 2.49
N VAL A 209 -29.39 47.21 3.42
CA VAL A 209 -30.08 47.83 4.57
C VAL A 209 -29.27 49.05 5.02
N THR A 210 -29.51 50.19 4.38
CA THR A 210 -29.35 51.52 4.98
C THR A 210 -30.51 52.37 4.54
N SER A 211 -31.47 52.52 5.43
CA SER A 211 -32.36 53.70 5.54
C SER A 211 -32.83 53.81 6.95
#